data_f48a9da344ea29414495a0738d298ad7
#
_entry.id   f48a9da344ea29414495a0738d298ad7
#
_cell.length_a   1.000
_cell.length_b   1.000
_cell.length_c   1.000
_cell.angle_alpha   90.00
_cell.angle_beta   90.00
_cell.angle_gamma   90.00
#
_symmetry.space_group_name_H-M   'P 1'
#
loop_
_entity.id
_entity.type
_entity.pdbx_description
1 polymer ?
#
loop_
_entity_poly.entity_id
_entity_poly.type
_entity_poly.pdbx_seq_one_letter_code
_entity_poly.pdbx_strand_id
1 'polypeptide(L)'
;MNTLKKFIRYYGPYKAVFFMDLFCAVIISLVDLAYPQILRTATKTLFVQDKNAILQVLPWIGIGLFFMYVIQSLCKYYVSYQGHVMGANMERDMRQQLFDHYEELSFSYYSQNNSGQMMSKLVSDLFDISEFAHHGPENLFISLIKLVGAFIFLFFINKKLALPLILLVILMFAVSFCQNQKMQKTFMENRRKIGDVNASLQDTLSGIRVVQSFTNEKIEKKKFQKSNEAFLVSKRDNYRCMGEFMSSNLFFQGMMYLVTLVYGGYLIANHEMSASDLAMYALYIGIFISPIQILVELMEMMQKGLSGFRRFLDVMETVPEIQDNPDAVELTNVKGHVCYENVSFHYSDDETEVLSHVSIDIPAGKSVALVGPSGGGKTTICSLLPRFYDVTGGKITVDGHDIRSLTLKSLRSQIGVVQQDVYLFSGSIRENIAYGRPDASEEEIIAAAKQANIHDFIMELPEQYDTFVGERGARLSGGQKQRISIARVFLKNPPILILDEATSALDNESERWIQRSLEELSKDRTTITIAHRLSTIKHADEIIVLTENGIAERGTHDMLLEKDGIYAGYYNMA
;
A
#
# COMPACT_ATOMS: atom_id res chain seq x y z
N MET A 1 12.45 -19.98 -1.89
CA MET A 1 12.76 -19.97 -0.43
C MET A 1 11.43 -19.87 0.32
N ASN A 2 11.20 -20.61 1.40
CA ASN A 2 9.91 -20.61 2.10
C ASN A 2 9.57 -19.19 2.62
N THR A 3 8.36 -18.68 2.39
CA THR A 3 7.86 -17.36 2.81
C THR A 3 8.17 -17.07 4.29
N LEU A 4 7.98 -18.08 5.17
CA LEU A 4 8.28 -17.95 6.59
C LEU A 4 9.78 -17.68 6.86
N LYS A 5 10.68 -18.28 6.09
CA LYS A 5 12.12 -18.06 6.24
C LYS A 5 12.54 -16.64 5.83
N LYS A 6 11.87 -16.06 4.83
CA LYS A 6 12.05 -14.65 4.43
C LYS A 6 11.51 -13.72 5.52
N PHE A 7 10.33 -14.04 6.07
CA PHE A 7 9.72 -13.29 7.17
C PHE A 7 10.60 -13.21 8.41
N ILE A 8 11.16 -14.33 8.85
CA ILE A 8 12.04 -14.40 10.03
C ILE A 8 13.29 -13.49 9.89
N ARG A 9 13.76 -13.20 8.67
CA ARG A 9 14.89 -12.29 8.45
C ARG A 9 14.63 -10.86 8.90
N TYR A 10 13.38 -10.41 8.87
CA TYR A 10 13.01 -9.08 9.32
C TYR A 10 13.17 -8.85 10.82
N TYR A 11 13.22 -9.94 11.62
CA TYR A 11 13.59 -9.82 13.03
C TYR A 11 15.09 -9.57 13.25
N GLY A 12 15.90 -9.65 12.19
CA GLY A 12 17.37 -9.53 12.30
C GLY A 12 17.84 -8.32 13.10
N PRO A 13 17.40 -7.09 12.78
CA PRO A 13 17.75 -5.88 13.52
C PRO A 13 17.19 -5.84 14.96
N TYR A 14 16.10 -6.56 15.23
CA TYR A 14 15.31 -6.49 16.46
C TYR A 14 15.49 -7.69 17.38
N LYS A 15 16.48 -8.56 17.15
CA LYS A 15 16.68 -9.82 17.89
C LYS A 15 16.70 -9.65 19.40
N ALA A 16 17.38 -8.62 19.91
CA ALA A 16 17.49 -8.39 21.35
C ALA A 16 16.12 -8.09 21.98
N VAL A 17 15.32 -7.23 21.35
CA VAL A 17 13.97 -6.87 21.80
C VAL A 17 13.07 -8.11 21.73
N PHE A 18 13.10 -8.84 20.62
CA PHE A 18 12.30 -10.05 20.41
C PHE A 18 12.57 -11.14 21.47
N PHE A 19 13.83 -11.46 21.74
CA PHE A 19 14.16 -12.47 22.77
C PHE A 19 13.85 -12.01 24.17
N MET A 20 14.02 -10.71 24.48
CA MET A 20 13.62 -10.16 25.78
C MET A 20 12.10 -10.19 25.94
N ASP A 21 11.33 -9.91 24.87
CA ASP A 21 9.87 -10.01 24.85
C ASP A 21 9.42 -11.45 25.17
N LEU A 22 9.96 -12.44 24.48
CA LEU A 22 9.70 -13.85 24.77
C LEU A 22 10.10 -14.25 26.19
N PHE A 23 11.22 -13.75 26.69
CA PHE A 23 11.66 -14.00 28.06
C PHE A 23 10.66 -13.43 29.09
N CYS A 24 10.20 -12.19 28.89
CA CYS A 24 9.15 -11.58 29.70
C CYS A 24 7.84 -12.37 29.61
N ALA A 25 7.46 -12.85 28.44
CA ALA A 25 6.28 -13.69 28.21
C ALA A 25 6.36 -15.02 29.02
N VAL A 26 7.55 -15.64 29.07
CA VAL A 26 7.80 -16.83 29.91
C VAL A 26 7.62 -16.49 31.38
N ILE A 27 8.20 -15.39 31.88
CA ILE A 27 8.03 -14.97 33.29
C ILE A 27 6.56 -14.74 33.63
N ILE A 28 5.83 -14.01 32.79
CA ILE A 28 4.38 -13.76 33.00
C ILE A 28 3.64 -15.10 33.14
N SER A 29 3.91 -16.04 32.24
CA SER A 29 3.26 -17.34 32.24
C SER A 29 3.62 -18.19 33.45
N LEU A 30 4.88 -18.17 33.89
CA LEU A 30 5.33 -18.88 35.09
C LEU A 30 4.74 -18.30 36.36
N VAL A 31 4.58 -16.99 36.48
CA VAL A 31 3.92 -16.33 37.60
C VAL A 31 2.45 -16.75 37.71
N ASP A 32 1.72 -16.76 36.60
CA ASP A 32 0.32 -17.20 36.57
C ASP A 32 0.18 -18.68 36.97
N LEU A 33 1.12 -19.53 36.60
CA LEU A 33 1.12 -20.95 37.01
C LEU A 33 1.59 -21.17 38.42
N ALA A 34 2.47 -20.33 38.97
CA ALA A 34 3.01 -20.47 40.32
C ALA A 34 2.02 -20.11 41.41
N TYR A 35 1.19 -19.09 41.20
CA TYR A 35 0.24 -18.63 42.22
C TYR A 35 -0.68 -19.74 42.79
N PRO A 36 -1.36 -20.56 41.96
CA PRO A 36 -2.15 -21.68 42.48
C PRO A 36 -1.33 -22.66 43.29
N GLN A 37 -0.07 -22.95 42.93
CA GLN A 37 0.79 -23.86 43.67
C GLN A 37 1.20 -23.30 45.04
N ILE A 38 1.50 -22.00 45.12
CA ILE A 38 1.78 -21.31 46.38
C ILE A 38 0.54 -21.38 47.30
N LEU A 39 -0.64 -21.12 46.73
CA LEU A 39 -1.89 -21.21 47.51
C LEU A 39 -2.17 -22.64 47.97
N ARG A 40 -1.93 -23.66 47.12
CA ARG A 40 -2.05 -25.07 47.48
C ARG A 40 -1.13 -25.43 48.63
N THR A 41 0.13 -25.05 48.53
CA THR A 41 1.13 -25.33 49.59
C THR A 41 0.74 -24.63 50.89
N ALA A 42 0.36 -23.37 50.82
CA ALA A 42 -0.09 -22.62 52.00
C ALA A 42 -1.32 -23.29 52.69
N THR A 43 -2.32 -23.69 51.90
CA THR A 43 -3.53 -24.33 52.43
C THR A 43 -3.29 -25.74 53.00
N LYS A 44 -2.40 -26.51 52.41
CA LYS A 44 -2.11 -27.90 52.84
C LYS A 44 -1.12 -27.98 54.01
N THR A 45 -0.14 -27.06 54.06
CA THR A 45 0.97 -27.20 55.01
C THR A 45 1.02 -26.08 56.04
N LEU A 46 0.77 -24.82 55.62
CA LEU A 46 0.90 -23.68 56.53
C LEU A 46 -0.37 -23.45 57.36
N PHE A 47 -1.54 -23.40 56.71
CA PHE A 47 -2.79 -23.06 57.43
C PHE A 47 -3.33 -24.18 58.32
N VAL A 48 -2.68 -25.33 58.34
CA VAL A 48 -2.97 -26.45 59.26
C VAL A 48 -2.08 -26.38 60.51
N GLN A 49 -1.10 -25.47 60.59
CA GLN A 49 -0.18 -25.30 61.72
C GLN A 49 -0.76 -24.37 62.80
N ASP A 50 -0.02 -24.24 63.89
CA ASP A 50 -0.39 -23.33 64.98
C ASP A 50 -0.40 -21.86 64.54
N LYS A 51 -1.24 -21.06 65.18
CA LYS A 51 -1.39 -19.62 64.89
C LYS A 51 -0.06 -18.89 64.83
N ASN A 52 0.88 -19.18 65.73
CA ASN A 52 2.17 -18.50 65.78
C ASN A 52 3.06 -18.85 64.54
N ALA A 53 3.05 -20.10 64.12
CA ALA A 53 3.76 -20.53 62.90
C ALA A 53 3.18 -19.87 61.65
N ILE A 54 1.85 -19.80 61.56
CA ILE A 54 1.17 -19.10 60.44
C ILE A 54 1.59 -17.63 60.40
N LEU A 55 1.50 -16.92 61.52
CA LEU A 55 1.81 -15.49 61.62
C LEU A 55 3.29 -15.17 61.33
N GLN A 56 4.21 -16.10 61.58
CA GLN A 56 5.64 -15.92 61.27
C GLN A 56 5.95 -16.06 59.75
N VAL A 57 5.25 -16.94 59.05
CA VAL A 57 5.53 -17.23 57.61
C VAL A 57 4.72 -16.36 56.68
N LEU A 58 3.49 -15.98 57.06
CA LEU A 58 2.53 -15.22 56.25
C LEU A 58 3.11 -13.92 55.69
N PRO A 59 3.87 -13.08 56.45
CA PRO A 59 4.49 -11.86 55.90
C PRO A 59 5.49 -12.15 54.80
N TRP A 60 6.28 -13.24 54.90
CA TRP A 60 7.25 -13.63 53.91
C TRP A 60 6.60 -14.10 52.62
N ILE A 61 5.49 -14.83 52.71
CA ILE A 61 4.68 -15.18 51.53
C ILE A 61 4.12 -13.90 50.88
N GLY A 62 3.63 -12.97 51.69
CA GLY A 62 3.10 -11.69 51.22
C GLY A 62 4.16 -10.87 50.48
N ILE A 63 5.36 -10.75 51.05
CA ILE A 63 6.50 -10.07 50.42
C ILE A 63 6.90 -10.78 49.13
N GLY A 64 6.99 -12.11 49.14
CA GLY A 64 7.32 -12.91 47.95
C GLY A 64 6.32 -12.71 46.81
N LEU A 65 5.02 -12.77 47.12
CA LEU A 65 3.96 -12.52 46.14
C LEU A 65 3.99 -11.08 45.62
N PHE A 66 4.25 -10.10 46.49
CA PHE A 66 4.38 -8.70 46.10
C PHE A 66 5.48 -8.53 45.04
N PHE A 67 6.68 -9.03 45.32
CA PHE A 67 7.77 -8.95 44.35
C PHE A 67 7.49 -9.74 43.08
N MET A 68 6.85 -10.89 43.17
CA MET A 68 6.44 -11.70 42.02
C MET A 68 5.49 -10.90 41.10
N TYR A 69 4.49 -10.22 41.64
CA TYR A 69 3.58 -9.37 40.84
C TYR A 69 4.23 -8.09 40.35
N VAL A 70 5.18 -7.49 41.06
CA VAL A 70 5.97 -6.37 40.57
C VAL A 70 6.77 -6.78 39.34
N ILE A 71 7.47 -7.92 39.37
CA ILE A 71 8.23 -8.46 38.24
C ILE A 71 7.27 -8.77 37.08
N GLN A 72 6.14 -9.41 37.33
CA GLN A 72 5.13 -9.69 36.29
C GLN A 72 4.64 -8.41 35.64
N SER A 73 4.35 -7.36 36.44
CA SER A 73 3.89 -6.06 35.93
C SER A 73 4.95 -5.39 35.06
N LEU A 74 6.22 -5.41 35.47
CA LEU A 74 7.34 -4.87 34.69
C LEU A 74 7.51 -5.65 33.36
N CYS A 75 7.44 -6.98 33.42
CA CYS A 75 7.47 -7.81 32.22
C CYS A 75 6.28 -7.51 31.30
N LYS A 76 5.06 -7.36 31.85
CA LYS A 76 3.88 -7.01 31.04
C LYS A 76 4.00 -5.64 30.41
N TYR A 77 4.56 -4.66 31.16
CA TYR A 77 4.86 -3.34 30.59
C TYR A 77 5.85 -3.45 29.42
N TYR A 78 6.93 -4.22 29.59
CA TYR A 78 7.93 -4.41 28.54
C TYR A 78 7.31 -5.03 27.27
N VAL A 79 6.57 -6.13 27.41
CA VAL A 79 5.87 -6.81 26.32
C VAL A 79 4.90 -5.86 25.63
N SER A 80 4.05 -5.17 26.40
CA SER A 80 3.04 -4.27 25.84
C SER A 80 3.63 -3.00 25.21
N TYR A 81 4.81 -2.56 25.61
CA TYR A 81 5.46 -1.38 25.03
C TYR A 81 6.48 -1.74 23.97
N GLN A 82 7.52 -2.49 24.34
CA GLN A 82 8.65 -2.77 23.43
C GLN A 82 8.28 -3.77 22.33
N GLY A 83 7.38 -4.72 22.58
CA GLY A 83 6.84 -5.62 21.57
C GLY A 83 6.13 -4.85 20.45
N HIS A 84 5.21 -3.95 20.82
CA HIS A 84 4.50 -3.10 19.84
C HIS A 84 5.45 -2.13 19.11
N VAL A 85 6.40 -1.51 19.83
CA VAL A 85 7.41 -0.64 19.20
C VAL A 85 8.27 -1.42 18.20
N MET A 86 8.62 -2.67 18.50
CA MET A 86 9.32 -3.55 17.56
C MET A 86 8.49 -3.79 16.30
N GLY A 87 7.20 -4.13 16.45
CA GLY A 87 6.28 -4.30 15.32
C GLY A 87 6.18 -3.03 14.47
N ALA A 88 6.00 -1.87 15.09
CA ALA A 88 5.92 -0.58 14.41
C ALA A 88 7.22 -0.21 13.66
N ASN A 89 8.37 -0.52 14.22
CA ASN A 89 9.65 -0.32 13.55
C ASN A 89 9.83 -1.25 12.34
N MET A 90 9.43 -2.54 12.47
CA MET A 90 9.43 -3.46 11.33
C MET A 90 8.50 -2.96 10.22
N GLU A 91 7.31 -2.48 10.56
CA GLU A 91 6.35 -1.90 9.62
C GLU A 91 6.93 -0.68 8.91
N ARG A 92 7.57 0.23 9.65
CA ARG A 92 8.26 1.40 9.09
C ARG A 92 9.33 0.99 8.08
N ASP A 93 10.20 0.05 8.45
CA ASP A 93 11.31 -0.38 7.60
C ASP A 93 10.81 -1.09 6.33
N MET A 94 9.79 -1.94 6.46
CA MET A 94 9.14 -2.59 5.31
C MET A 94 8.42 -1.58 4.42
N ARG A 95 7.76 -0.57 5.00
CA ARG A 95 7.10 0.50 4.25
C ARG A 95 8.09 1.31 3.44
N GLN A 96 9.23 1.67 4.06
CA GLN A 96 10.28 2.39 3.35
C GLN A 96 10.84 1.57 2.19
N GLN A 97 11.18 0.29 2.42
CA GLN A 97 11.69 -0.59 1.37
C GLN A 97 10.69 -0.76 0.21
N LEU A 98 9.41 -0.91 0.53
CA LEU A 98 8.36 -1.05 -0.48
C LEU A 98 8.16 0.24 -1.28
N PHE A 99 8.23 1.39 -0.61
CA PHE A 99 8.13 2.69 -1.28
C PHE A 99 9.34 2.94 -2.18
N ASP A 100 10.54 2.71 -1.68
CA ASP A 100 11.78 2.85 -2.47
C ASP A 100 11.73 1.96 -3.71
N HIS A 101 11.26 0.71 -3.55
CA HIS A 101 11.13 -0.20 -4.68
C HIS A 101 10.04 0.23 -5.68
N TYR A 102 8.92 0.80 -5.20
CA TYR A 102 7.93 1.38 -6.10
C TYR A 102 8.53 2.49 -6.96
N GLU A 103 9.36 3.38 -6.42
CA GLU A 103 10.01 4.45 -7.19
C GLU A 103 10.95 3.93 -8.30
N GLU A 104 11.44 2.68 -8.18
CA GLU A 104 12.30 2.02 -9.17
C GLU A 104 11.51 1.26 -10.25
N LEU A 105 10.23 0.93 -10.01
CA LEU A 105 9.43 0.15 -10.95
C LEU A 105 9.13 0.91 -12.24
N SER A 106 9.06 0.17 -13.35
CA SER A 106 8.81 0.70 -14.68
C SER A 106 7.37 1.18 -14.86
N PHE A 107 7.14 2.08 -15.80
CA PHE A 107 5.82 2.67 -16.06
C PHE A 107 4.75 1.62 -16.43
N SER A 108 5.16 0.50 -17.07
CA SER A 108 4.30 -0.65 -17.36
C SER A 108 3.65 -1.23 -16.10
N TYR A 109 4.37 -1.29 -14.97
CA TYR A 109 3.80 -1.75 -13.70
C TYR A 109 2.65 -0.86 -13.23
N TYR A 110 2.80 0.46 -13.34
CA TYR A 110 1.77 1.43 -12.92
C TYR A 110 0.54 1.44 -13.82
N SER A 111 0.70 1.15 -15.12
CA SER A 111 -0.43 1.04 -16.04
C SER A 111 -1.27 -0.21 -15.79
N GLN A 112 -0.65 -1.30 -15.31
CA GLN A 112 -1.32 -2.57 -15.03
C GLN A 112 -1.88 -2.67 -13.61
N ASN A 113 -1.40 -1.84 -12.67
CA ASN A 113 -1.78 -1.91 -11.26
C ASN A 113 -2.55 -0.67 -10.80
N ASN A 114 -3.61 -0.89 -10.05
CA ASN A 114 -4.41 0.21 -9.50
C ASN A 114 -3.70 0.84 -8.28
N SER A 115 -3.62 2.18 -8.26
CA SER A 115 -3.00 2.95 -7.16
C SER A 115 -3.62 2.64 -5.79
N GLY A 116 -4.93 2.40 -5.72
CA GLY A 116 -5.60 2.01 -4.48
C GLY A 116 -5.14 0.66 -3.95
N GLN A 117 -4.82 -0.30 -4.82
CA GLN A 117 -4.25 -1.60 -4.40
C GLN A 117 -2.81 -1.44 -3.91
N MET A 118 -2.01 -0.60 -4.55
CA MET A 118 -0.65 -0.28 -4.12
C MET A 118 -0.66 0.39 -2.74
N MET A 119 -1.54 1.37 -2.51
CA MET A 119 -1.72 1.99 -1.20
C MET A 119 -2.17 1.00 -0.13
N SER A 120 -3.07 0.06 -0.46
CA SER A 120 -3.49 -0.99 0.48
C SER A 120 -2.31 -1.87 0.91
N LYS A 121 -1.38 -2.17 0.02
CA LYS A 121 -0.15 -2.92 0.36
C LYS A 121 0.77 -2.12 1.30
N LEU A 122 0.90 -0.79 1.10
CA LEU A 122 1.73 0.09 1.94
C LEU A 122 1.14 0.36 3.33
N VAL A 123 -0.17 0.22 3.51
CA VAL A 123 -0.86 0.57 4.77
C VAL A 123 -1.45 -0.68 5.43
N SER A 124 -2.45 -1.29 4.81
CA SER A 124 -3.23 -2.36 5.47
C SER A 124 -2.46 -3.68 5.58
N ASP A 125 -1.75 -4.07 4.51
CA ASP A 125 -1.00 -5.33 4.53
C ASP A 125 0.18 -5.26 5.49
N LEU A 126 0.90 -4.13 5.56
CA LEU A 126 2.02 -3.94 6.48
C LEU A 126 1.55 -3.90 7.94
N PHE A 127 0.38 -3.32 8.21
CA PHE A 127 -0.23 -3.38 9.54
C PHE A 127 -0.53 -4.83 9.95
N ASP A 128 -1.21 -5.62 9.10
CA ASP A 128 -1.49 -7.03 9.39
C ASP A 128 -0.20 -7.86 9.59
N ILE A 129 0.86 -7.55 8.86
CA ILE A 129 2.19 -8.16 9.01
C ILE A 129 2.80 -7.81 10.36
N SER A 130 2.76 -6.53 10.75
CA SER A 130 3.29 -6.01 12.00
C SER A 130 2.59 -6.64 13.22
N GLU A 131 1.24 -6.69 13.20
CA GLU A 131 0.43 -7.33 14.22
C GLU A 131 0.81 -8.81 14.40
N PHE A 132 0.95 -9.54 13.31
CA PHE A 132 1.40 -10.92 13.35
C PHE A 132 2.85 -11.05 13.85
N ALA A 133 3.72 -10.10 13.50
CA ALA A 133 5.14 -10.17 13.86
C ALA A 133 5.38 -10.09 15.37
N HIS A 134 4.63 -9.29 16.12
CA HIS A 134 4.83 -9.19 17.57
C HIS A 134 3.85 -10.06 18.34
N HIS A 135 2.56 -10.05 18.05
CA HIS A 135 1.59 -10.86 18.76
C HIS A 135 1.64 -12.35 18.43
N GLY A 136 2.08 -12.72 17.22
CA GLY A 136 2.12 -14.13 16.80
C GLY A 136 2.99 -14.99 17.72
N PRO A 137 4.29 -14.73 17.81
CA PRO A 137 5.20 -15.48 18.69
C PRO A 137 4.86 -15.32 20.17
N GLU A 138 4.56 -14.10 20.65
CA GLU A 138 4.20 -13.82 22.04
C GLU A 138 3.02 -14.68 22.49
N ASN A 139 1.89 -14.59 21.77
CA ASN A 139 0.66 -15.30 22.12
C ASN A 139 0.82 -16.82 22.05
N LEU A 140 1.59 -17.30 21.06
CA LEU A 140 1.91 -18.72 20.93
C LEU A 140 2.67 -19.22 22.16
N PHE A 141 3.72 -18.50 22.56
CA PHE A 141 4.57 -18.87 23.71
C PHE A 141 3.77 -18.83 25.01
N ILE A 142 3.07 -17.73 25.29
CA ILE A 142 2.25 -17.58 26.51
C ILE A 142 1.20 -18.69 26.57
N SER A 143 0.47 -18.91 25.47
CA SER A 143 -0.62 -19.89 25.43
C SER A 143 -0.10 -21.31 25.61
N LEU A 144 0.99 -21.65 24.95
CA LEU A 144 1.59 -22.99 25.05
C LEU A 144 2.11 -23.27 26.45
N ILE A 145 2.83 -22.32 27.07
CA ILE A 145 3.39 -22.48 28.42
C ILE A 145 2.26 -22.60 29.46
N LYS A 146 1.24 -21.74 29.37
CA LYS A 146 0.11 -21.79 30.30
C LYS A 146 -0.68 -23.08 30.15
N LEU A 147 -1.00 -23.50 28.92
CA LEU A 147 -1.78 -24.71 28.66
C LEU A 147 -1.02 -25.97 29.12
N VAL A 148 0.20 -26.14 28.64
CA VAL A 148 1.03 -27.32 28.97
C VAL A 148 1.38 -27.32 30.48
N GLY A 149 1.80 -26.18 31.00
CA GLY A 149 2.15 -26.04 32.43
C GLY A 149 0.98 -26.32 33.35
N ALA A 150 -0.22 -25.79 33.05
CA ALA A 150 -1.41 -26.07 33.83
C ALA A 150 -1.74 -27.57 33.85
N PHE A 151 -1.72 -28.24 32.69
CA PHE A 151 -1.97 -29.69 32.61
C PHE A 151 -0.91 -30.53 33.29
N ILE A 152 0.36 -30.15 33.24
CA ILE A 152 1.42 -30.81 34.02
C ILE A 152 1.10 -30.75 35.52
N PHE A 153 0.78 -29.56 36.04
CA PHE A 153 0.44 -29.41 37.44
C PHE A 153 -0.84 -30.17 37.83
N LEU A 154 -1.91 -30.08 37.03
CA LEU A 154 -3.15 -30.83 37.30
C LEU A 154 -2.93 -32.34 37.28
N PHE A 155 -2.12 -32.84 36.37
CA PHE A 155 -1.79 -34.28 36.30
C PHE A 155 -1.03 -34.76 37.52
N PHE A 156 -0.09 -33.96 38.04
CA PHE A 156 0.63 -34.28 39.29
C PHE A 156 -0.22 -34.14 40.55
N ILE A 157 -1.29 -33.31 40.53
CA ILE A 157 -2.23 -33.19 41.65
C ILE A 157 -3.10 -34.45 41.71
N ASN A 158 -3.82 -34.80 40.65
CA ASN A 158 -4.65 -36.00 40.57
C ASN A 158 -4.88 -36.46 39.14
N LYS A 159 -4.27 -37.59 38.74
CA LYS A 159 -4.38 -38.14 37.39
C LYS A 159 -5.81 -38.45 36.95
N LYS A 160 -6.65 -38.97 37.91
CA LYS A 160 -8.02 -39.40 37.61
C LYS A 160 -8.91 -38.22 37.20
N LEU A 161 -8.74 -37.06 37.82
CA LEU A 161 -9.50 -35.86 37.49
C LEU A 161 -8.89 -35.11 36.28
N ALA A 162 -7.56 -35.17 36.07
CA ALA A 162 -6.91 -34.49 34.95
C ALA A 162 -7.31 -35.07 33.58
N LEU A 163 -7.42 -36.40 33.48
CA LEU A 163 -7.73 -37.07 32.20
C LEU A 163 -9.07 -36.65 31.56
N PRO A 164 -10.22 -36.63 32.25
CA PRO A 164 -11.48 -36.17 31.68
C PRO A 164 -11.43 -34.66 31.30
N LEU A 165 -10.68 -33.84 32.06
CA LEU A 165 -10.50 -32.42 31.70
C LEU A 165 -9.68 -32.25 30.42
N ILE A 166 -8.59 -33.02 30.25
CA ILE A 166 -7.81 -33.02 29.00
C ILE A 166 -8.70 -33.41 27.82
N LEU A 167 -9.55 -34.42 27.96
CA LEU A 167 -10.49 -34.83 26.93
C LEU A 167 -11.48 -33.71 26.57
N LEU A 168 -12.03 -33.03 27.59
CA LEU A 168 -12.92 -31.87 27.38
C LEU A 168 -12.22 -30.72 26.66
N VAL A 169 -10.97 -30.44 26.98
CA VAL A 169 -10.16 -29.40 26.32
C VAL A 169 -9.88 -29.75 24.87
N ILE A 170 -9.53 -31.00 24.57
CA ILE A 170 -9.32 -31.47 23.19
C ILE A 170 -10.63 -31.31 22.40
N LEU A 171 -11.76 -31.70 22.98
CA LEU A 171 -13.08 -31.57 22.34
C LEU A 171 -13.46 -30.09 22.15
N MET A 172 -13.25 -29.24 23.16
CA MET A 172 -13.42 -27.80 23.06
C MET A 172 -12.60 -27.21 21.93
N PHE A 173 -11.31 -27.56 21.84
CA PHE A 173 -10.41 -27.08 20.79
C PHE A 173 -10.90 -27.51 19.40
N ALA A 174 -11.30 -28.78 19.24
CA ALA A 174 -11.80 -29.29 17.97
C ALA A 174 -13.09 -28.57 17.54
N VAL A 175 -14.04 -28.37 18.46
CA VAL A 175 -15.29 -27.64 18.17
C VAL A 175 -15.01 -26.17 17.86
N SER A 176 -14.17 -25.51 18.66
CA SER A 176 -13.77 -24.11 18.45
C SER A 176 -13.06 -23.92 17.11
N PHE A 177 -12.21 -24.85 16.72
CA PHE A 177 -11.53 -24.84 15.43
C PHE A 177 -12.52 -24.93 14.26
N CYS A 178 -13.47 -25.88 14.30
CA CYS A 178 -14.51 -26.02 13.26
C CYS A 178 -15.40 -24.77 13.17
N GLN A 179 -15.78 -24.20 14.32
CA GLN A 179 -16.60 -22.99 14.36
C GLN A 179 -15.84 -21.78 13.85
N ASN A 180 -14.54 -21.65 14.17
CA ASN A 180 -13.71 -20.57 13.66
C ASN A 180 -13.60 -20.61 12.13
N GLN A 181 -13.42 -21.81 11.53
CA GLN A 181 -13.42 -21.92 10.07
C GLN A 181 -14.74 -21.46 9.43
N LYS A 182 -15.88 -21.78 10.06
CA LYS A 182 -17.19 -21.31 9.62
C LYS A 182 -17.32 -19.78 9.77
N MET A 183 -16.88 -19.25 10.90
CA MET A 183 -16.87 -17.81 11.19
C MET A 183 -16.01 -17.04 10.19
N GLN A 184 -14.83 -17.54 9.82
CA GLN A 184 -13.98 -16.94 8.81
C GLN A 184 -14.66 -16.84 7.44
N LYS A 185 -15.38 -17.88 7.01
CA LYS A 185 -16.13 -17.86 5.75
C LYS A 185 -17.22 -16.77 5.75
N THR A 186 -18.00 -16.69 6.83
CA THR A 186 -19.03 -15.65 6.96
C THR A 186 -18.42 -14.25 7.08
N PHE A 187 -17.27 -14.11 7.70
CA PHE A 187 -16.54 -12.85 7.79
C PHE A 187 -16.03 -12.37 6.42
N MET A 188 -15.49 -13.28 5.61
CA MET A 188 -15.07 -12.97 4.22
C MET A 188 -16.26 -12.57 3.35
N GLU A 189 -17.41 -13.26 3.47
CA GLU A 189 -18.62 -12.87 2.75
C GLU A 189 -19.12 -11.48 3.21
N ASN A 190 -19.08 -11.21 4.51
CA ASN A 190 -19.43 -9.90 5.05
C ASN A 190 -18.50 -8.79 4.51
N ARG A 191 -17.18 -9.04 4.41
CA ARG A 191 -16.23 -8.11 3.75
C ARG A 191 -16.56 -7.87 2.29
N ARG A 192 -16.95 -8.91 1.57
CA ARG A 192 -17.36 -8.78 0.17
C ARG A 192 -18.61 -7.91 0.05
N LYS A 193 -19.62 -8.15 0.91
CA LYS A 193 -20.88 -7.37 0.90
C LYS A 193 -20.70 -5.90 1.26
N ILE A 194 -19.84 -5.57 2.23
CA ILE A 194 -19.51 -4.17 2.51
C ILE A 194 -18.74 -3.53 1.34
N GLY A 195 -17.91 -4.30 0.63
CA GLY A 195 -17.29 -3.86 -0.61
C GLY A 195 -18.31 -3.48 -1.69
N ASP A 196 -19.36 -4.30 -1.89
CA ASP A 196 -20.47 -4.02 -2.81
C ASP A 196 -21.21 -2.72 -2.41
N VAL A 197 -21.42 -2.49 -1.11
CA VAL A 197 -22.03 -1.25 -0.59
C VAL A 197 -21.14 -0.05 -0.88
N ASN A 198 -19.84 -0.15 -0.61
CA ASN A 198 -18.89 0.94 -0.84
C ASN A 198 -18.79 1.28 -2.34
N ALA A 199 -18.74 0.29 -3.22
CA ALA A 199 -18.74 0.51 -4.67
C ALA A 199 -20.01 1.25 -5.14
N SER A 200 -21.19 0.82 -4.65
CA SER A 200 -22.44 1.50 -4.96
C SER A 200 -22.49 2.93 -4.45
N LEU A 201 -21.96 3.20 -3.25
CA LEU A 201 -21.84 4.54 -2.69
C LEU A 201 -20.90 5.43 -3.51
N GLN A 202 -19.71 4.90 -3.83
CA GLN A 202 -18.72 5.64 -4.60
C GLN A 202 -19.26 6.02 -5.98
N ASP A 203 -19.93 5.09 -6.68
CA ASP A 203 -20.55 5.33 -7.99
C ASP A 203 -21.62 6.44 -7.91
N THR A 204 -22.58 6.30 -6.98
CA THR A 204 -23.67 7.26 -6.80
C THR A 204 -23.16 8.65 -6.38
N LEU A 205 -22.20 8.72 -5.42
CA LEU A 205 -21.68 10.00 -4.91
C LEU A 205 -20.77 10.69 -5.94
N SER A 206 -19.97 9.94 -6.67
CA SER A 206 -19.17 10.50 -7.78
C SER A 206 -20.03 11.02 -8.91
N GLY A 207 -21.14 10.32 -9.22
CA GLY A 207 -22.13 10.70 -10.22
C GLY A 207 -23.28 11.56 -9.71
N ILE A 208 -23.21 12.16 -8.50
CA ILE A 208 -24.36 12.82 -7.85
C ILE A 208 -25.00 13.92 -8.70
N ARG A 209 -24.20 14.68 -9.47
CA ARG A 209 -24.72 15.70 -10.39
C ARG A 209 -25.58 15.08 -11.48
N VAL A 210 -25.19 13.91 -12.00
CA VAL A 210 -25.97 13.17 -13.00
C VAL A 210 -27.28 12.67 -12.38
N VAL A 211 -27.19 12.05 -11.20
CA VAL A 211 -28.37 11.55 -10.47
C VAL A 211 -29.41 12.68 -10.28
N GLN A 212 -28.94 13.83 -9.81
CA GLN A 212 -29.81 14.99 -9.57
C GLN A 212 -30.32 15.63 -10.86
N SER A 213 -29.49 15.75 -11.91
CA SER A 213 -29.92 16.36 -13.19
C SER A 213 -30.98 15.51 -13.91
N PHE A 214 -30.99 14.20 -13.71
CA PHE A 214 -32.00 13.28 -14.24
C PHE A 214 -33.13 12.95 -13.24
N THR A 215 -33.11 13.52 -12.03
CA THR A 215 -34.11 13.30 -10.97
C THR A 215 -34.29 11.81 -10.61
N ASN A 216 -33.17 11.03 -10.62
CA ASN A 216 -33.17 9.58 -10.44
C ASN A 216 -32.79 9.12 -9.02
N GLU A 217 -32.93 9.99 -8.00
CA GLU A 217 -32.60 9.70 -6.60
C GLU A 217 -33.34 8.46 -6.06
N LYS A 218 -34.60 8.27 -6.52
CA LYS A 218 -35.38 7.09 -6.11
C LYS A 218 -34.78 5.77 -6.60
N ILE A 219 -34.19 5.77 -7.78
CA ILE A 219 -33.55 4.58 -8.37
C ILE A 219 -32.29 4.27 -7.56
N GLU A 220 -31.43 5.27 -7.31
CA GLU A 220 -30.20 5.08 -6.57
C GLU A 220 -30.45 4.68 -5.11
N LYS A 221 -31.45 5.28 -4.44
CA LYS A 221 -31.90 4.85 -3.10
C LYS A 221 -32.29 3.38 -3.06
N LYS A 222 -33.02 2.89 -4.09
CA LYS A 222 -33.43 1.48 -4.17
C LYS A 222 -32.24 0.54 -4.43
N LYS A 223 -31.27 0.94 -5.25
CA LYS A 223 -30.02 0.18 -5.47
C LYS A 223 -29.23 0.05 -4.16
N PHE A 224 -29.01 1.19 -3.48
CA PHE A 224 -28.32 1.23 -2.21
C PHE A 224 -29.03 0.38 -1.15
N GLN A 225 -30.35 0.49 -1.02
CA GLN A 225 -31.14 -0.30 -0.08
C GLN A 225 -30.91 -1.80 -0.29
N LYS A 226 -30.93 -2.29 -1.55
CA LYS A 226 -30.70 -3.68 -1.88
C LYS A 226 -29.31 -4.17 -1.44
N SER A 227 -28.27 -3.39 -1.70
CA SER A 227 -26.89 -3.71 -1.28
C SER A 227 -26.76 -3.71 0.24
N ASN A 228 -27.36 -2.70 0.91
CA ASN A 228 -27.34 -2.56 2.36
C ASN A 228 -28.10 -3.69 3.07
N GLU A 229 -29.24 -4.14 2.54
CA GLU A 229 -29.96 -5.30 3.05
C GLU A 229 -29.16 -6.61 2.89
N ALA A 230 -28.51 -6.79 1.73
CA ALA A 230 -27.64 -7.95 1.52
C ALA A 230 -26.46 -7.96 2.51
N PHE A 231 -25.87 -6.79 2.79
CA PHE A 231 -24.85 -6.65 3.82
C PHE A 231 -25.39 -6.96 5.21
N LEU A 232 -26.59 -6.48 5.57
CA LEU A 232 -27.22 -6.77 6.87
C LEU A 232 -27.42 -8.27 7.07
N VAL A 233 -27.87 -9.00 6.04
CA VAL A 233 -28.04 -10.46 6.09
C VAL A 233 -26.69 -11.14 6.37
N SER A 234 -25.65 -10.78 5.62
CA SER A 234 -24.30 -11.35 5.83
C SER A 234 -23.75 -11.03 7.24
N LYS A 235 -24.05 -9.85 7.77
CA LYS A 235 -23.66 -9.43 9.12
C LYS A 235 -24.39 -10.23 10.19
N ARG A 236 -25.68 -10.55 10.00
CA ARG A 236 -26.45 -11.44 10.89
C ARG A 236 -25.85 -12.85 10.94
N ASP A 237 -25.48 -13.41 9.77
CA ASP A 237 -24.86 -14.73 9.69
C ASP A 237 -23.50 -14.75 10.42
N ASN A 238 -22.71 -13.68 10.27
CA ASN A 238 -21.45 -13.53 10.98
C ASN A 238 -21.64 -13.48 12.50
N TYR A 239 -22.58 -12.64 12.97
CA TYR A 239 -22.89 -12.56 14.41
C TYR A 239 -23.49 -13.85 14.97
N ARG A 240 -24.26 -14.59 14.17
CA ARG A 240 -24.73 -15.93 14.56
C ARG A 240 -23.57 -16.89 14.79
N CYS A 241 -22.62 -16.97 13.85
CA CYS A 241 -21.42 -17.81 14.01
C CYS A 241 -20.57 -17.39 15.21
N MET A 242 -20.41 -16.07 15.43
CA MET A 242 -19.73 -15.54 16.61
C MET A 242 -20.45 -15.93 17.92
N GLY A 243 -21.78 -15.83 17.95
CA GLY A 243 -22.59 -16.28 19.09
C GLY A 243 -22.48 -17.77 19.36
N GLU A 244 -22.52 -18.62 18.30
CA GLU A 244 -22.31 -20.06 18.40
C GLU A 244 -20.91 -20.37 18.99
N PHE A 245 -19.85 -19.69 18.53
CA PHE A 245 -18.48 -19.84 19.02
C PHE A 245 -18.36 -19.46 20.51
N MET A 246 -18.84 -18.28 20.89
CA MET A 246 -18.75 -17.81 22.28
C MET A 246 -19.57 -18.68 23.23
N SER A 247 -20.79 -19.05 22.82
CA SER A 247 -21.69 -19.90 23.61
C SER A 247 -21.13 -21.30 23.84
N SER A 248 -20.55 -21.92 22.79
CA SER A 248 -19.94 -23.25 22.93
C SER A 248 -18.71 -23.23 23.84
N ASN A 249 -17.87 -22.21 23.73
CA ASN A 249 -16.71 -22.05 24.63
C ASN A 249 -17.16 -21.90 26.10
N LEU A 250 -18.18 -21.09 26.34
CA LEU A 250 -18.77 -20.94 27.70
C LEU A 250 -19.35 -22.27 28.19
N PHE A 251 -20.03 -23.04 27.33
CA PHE A 251 -20.56 -24.35 27.67
C PHE A 251 -19.46 -25.33 28.09
N PHE A 252 -18.37 -25.44 27.31
CA PHE A 252 -17.25 -26.31 27.65
C PHE A 252 -16.57 -25.88 28.94
N GLN A 253 -16.43 -24.57 29.19
CA GLN A 253 -15.95 -24.05 30.45
C GLN A 253 -16.83 -24.51 31.64
N GLY A 254 -18.16 -24.36 31.49
CA GLY A 254 -19.11 -24.83 32.48
C GLY A 254 -19.03 -26.34 32.74
N MET A 255 -18.88 -27.13 31.67
CA MET A 255 -18.68 -28.59 31.79
C MET A 255 -17.40 -28.95 32.51
N MET A 256 -16.30 -28.21 32.31
CA MET A 256 -15.06 -28.43 33.04
C MET A 256 -15.24 -28.14 34.55
N TYR A 257 -15.93 -27.05 34.92
CA TYR A 257 -16.28 -26.78 36.32
C TYR A 257 -17.20 -27.83 36.89
N LEU A 258 -18.22 -28.29 36.13
CA LEU A 258 -19.14 -29.35 36.58
C LEU A 258 -18.38 -30.66 36.83
N VAL A 259 -17.55 -31.10 35.90
CA VAL A 259 -16.74 -32.32 36.07
C VAL A 259 -15.79 -32.17 37.25
N THR A 260 -15.18 -31.02 37.41
CA THR A 260 -14.28 -30.75 38.54
C THR A 260 -15.04 -30.85 39.89
N LEU A 261 -16.24 -30.24 40.00
CA LEU A 261 -17.00 -30.26 41.25
C LEU A 261 -17.56 -31.66 41.53
N VAL A 262 -18.22 -32.30 40.56
CA VAL A 262 -18.92 -33.58 40.79
C VAL A 262 -17.94 -34.73 40.91
N TYR A 263 -17.05 -34.90 39.94
CA TYR A 263 -16.08 -36.00 39.99
C TYR A 263 -14.97 -35.77 41.00
N GLY A 264 -14.52 -34.50 41.16
CA GLY A 264 -13.60 -34.13 42.23
C GLY A 264 -14.19 -34.33 43.62
N GLY A 265 -15.48 -33.99 43.81
CA GLY A 265 -16.20 -34.29 45.04
C GLY A 265 -16.30 -35.78 45.34
N TYR A 266 -16.57 -36.63 44.34
CA TYR A 266 -16.51 -38.08 44.46
C TYR A 266 -15.11 -38.59 44.87
N LEU A 267 -14.04 -38.03 44.32
CA LEU A 267 -12.66 -38.37 44.67
C LEU A 267 -12.32 -37.93 46.11
N ILE A 268 -12.87 -36.81 46.57
CA ILE A 268 -12.73 -36.36 47.98
C ILE A 268 -13.44 -37.33 48.92
N ALA A 269 -14.66 -37.74 48.59
CA ALA A 269 -15.43 -38.71 49.41
C ALA A 269 -14.70 -40.05 49.53
N ASN A 270 -13.93 -40.45 48.53
CA ASN A 270 -13.09 -41.66 48.55
C ASN A 270 -11.68 -41.43 49.14
N HIS A 271 -11.41 -40.27 49.73
CA HIS A 271 -10.09 -39.90 50.30
C HIS A 271 -8.94 -39.91 49.29
N GLU A 272 -9.24 -39.79 47.98
CA GLU A 272 -8.24 -39.77 46.91
C GLU A 272 -7.81 -38.35 46.54
N MET A 273 -8.45 -37.32 47.06
CA MET A 273 -8.20 -35.91 46.79
C MET A 273 -8.60 -35.04 47.99
N SER A 274 -7.94 -33.88 48.14
CA SER A 274 -8.32 -32.92 49.19
C SER A 274 -9.17 -31.77 48.62
N ALA A 275 -9.91 -31.07 49.50
CA ALA A 275 -10.70 -29.90 49.12
C ALA A 275 -9.80 -28.76 48.55
N SER A 276 -8.59 -28.61 49.09
CA SER A 276 -7.61 -27.65 48.53
C SER A 276 -7.15 -28.00 47.12
N ASP A 277 -7.02 -29.30 46.78
CA ASP A 277 -6.72 -29.74 45.41
C ASP A 277 -7.87 -29.39 44.46
N LEU A 278 -9.12 -29.56 44.88
CA LEU A 278 -10.31 -29.18 44.10
C LEU A 278 -10.29 -27.67 43.74
N ALA A 279 -9.98 -26.82 44.73
CA ALA A 279 -9.86 -25.39 44.52
C ALA A 279 -8.76 -25.05 43.50
N MET A 280 -7.63 -25.80 43.48
CA MET A 280 -6.57 -25.62 42.47
C MET A 280 -7.04 -25.94 41.07
N TYR A 281 -7.83 -27.02 40.92
CA TYR A 281 -8.41 -27.36 39.63
C TYR A 281 -9.29 -26.21 39.08
N ALA A 282 -10.13 -25.60 39.95
CA ALA A 282 -10.96 -24.46 39.54
C ALA A 282 -10.11 -23.24 39.09
N LEU A 283 -9.00 -22.95 39.81
CA LEU A 283 -8.11 -21.86 39.44
C LEU A 283 -7.39 -22.14 38.11
N TYR A 284 -6.85 -23.36 37.91
CA TYR A 284 -6.17 -23.70 36.66
C TYR A 284 -7.10 -23.73 35.46
N ILE A 285 -8.39 -24.11 35.62
CA ILE A 285 -9.39 -23.97 34.55
C ILE A 285 -9.45 -22.52 34.05
N GLY A 286 -9.48 -21.55 34.97
CA GLY A 286 -9.46 -20.12 34.61
C GLY A 286 -8.20 -19.71 33.85
N ILE A 287 -7.04 -20.32 34.16
CA ILE A 287 -5.76 -19.96 33.53
C ILE A 287 -5.66 -20.48 32.10
N PHE A 288 -6.16 -21.67 31.78
CA PHE A 288 -5.95 -22.26 30.46
C PHE A 288 -7.08 -22.02 29.43
N ILE A 289 -8.22 -21.47 29.85
CA ILE A 289 -9.33 -21.17 28.92
C ILE A 289 -8.94 -20.05 27.95
N SER A 290 -8.44 -18.92 28.44
CA SER A 290 -8.01 -17.79 27.62
C SER A 290 -6.96 -18.19 26.57
N PRO A 291 -5.90 -18.94 26.88
CA PRO A 291 -4.97 -19.47 25.90
C PRO A 291 -5.61 -20.24 24.74
N ILE A 292 -6.67 -21.01 24.99
CA ILE A 292 -7.34 -21.77 23.90
C ILE A 292 -8.01 -20.80 22.91
N GLN A 293 -8.66 -19.75 23.41
CA GLN A 293 -9.27 -18.73 22.56
C GLN A 293 -8.22 -17.96 21.76
N ILE A 294 -7.13 -17.54 22.42
CA ILE A 294 -6.01 -16.83 21.79
C ILE A 294 -5.38 -17.69 20.68
N LEU A 295 -5.18 -18.99 20.88
CA LEU A 295 -4.63 -19.88 19.84
C LEU A 295 -5.55 -20.00 18.62
N VAL A 296 -6.87 -19.94 18.81
CA VAL A 296 -7.83 -19.93 17.69
C VAL A 296 -7.77 -18.61 16.92
N GLU A 297 -7.71 -17.48 17.63
CA GLU A 297 -7.58 -16.14 17.02
C GLU A 297 -6.24 -15.96 16.31
N LEU A 298 -5.17 -16.52 16.86
CA LEU A 298 -3.84 -16.51 16.27
C LEU A 298 -3.81 -17.10 14.85
N MET A 299 -4.64 -18.10 14.55
CA MET A 299 -4.71 -18.69 13.22
C MET A 299 -5.20 -17.68 12.17
N GLU A 300 -6.16 -16.82 12.53
CA GLU A 300 -6.64 -15.76 11.64
C GLU A 300 -5.57 -14.70 11.42
N MET A 301 -4.93 -14.24 12.50
CA MET A 301 -3.84 -13.28 12.45
C MET A 301 -2.68 -13.78 11.59
N MET A 302 -2.29 -15.05 11.75
CA MET A 302 -1.26 -15.70 10.95
C MET A 302 -1.62 -15.74 9.47
N GLN A 303 -2.88 -16.05 9.12
CA GLN A 303 -3.33 -16.07 7.72
C GLN A 303 -3.27 -14.66 7.10
N LYS A 304 -3.75 -13.62 7.81
CA LYS A 304 -3.70 -12.23 7.35
C LYS A 304 -2.25 -11.76 7.19
N GLY A 305 -1.43 -11.91 8.21
CA GLY A 305 -0.04 -11.50 8.21
C GLY A 305 0.79 -12.19 7.12
N LEU A 306 0.69 -13.53 7.00
CA LEU A 306 1.41 -14.26 5.95
C LEU A 306 0.88 -13.98 4.54
N SER A 307 -0.44 -13.74 4.36
CA SER A 307 -0.99 -13.32 3.08
C SER A 307 -0.51 -11.91 2.70
N GLY A 308 -0.53 -10.96 3.64
CA GLY A 308 0.02 -9.62 3.45
C GLY A 308 1.50 -9.70 3.08
N PHE A 309 2.27 -10.52 3.80
CA PHE A 309 3.70 -10.69 3.52
C PHE A 309 3.98 -11.34 2.15
N ARG A 310 3.13 -12.24 1.65
CA ARG A 310 3.24 -12.76 0.27
C ARG A 310 3.05 -11.63 -0.74
N ARG A 311 1.99 -10.82 -0.60
CA ARG A 311 1.75 -9.67 -1.49
C ARG A 311 2.86 -8.63 -1.44
N PHE A 312 3.45 -8.42 -0.26
CA PHE A 312 4.65 -7.61 -0.10
C PHE A 312 5.83 -8.20 -0.90
N LEU A 313 6.10 -9.50 -0.76
CA LEU A 313 7.16 -10.18 -1.49
C LEU A 313 6.92 -10.17 -3.00
N ASP A 314 5.68 -10.35 -3.45
CA ASP A 314 5.33 -10.32 -4.87
C ASP A 314 5.75 -9.00 -5.52
N VAL A 315 5.60 -7.87 -4.79
CA VAL A 315 6.08 -6.57 -5.27
C VAL A 315 7.60 -6.49 -5.21
N MET A 316 8.21 -6.82 -4.06
CA MET A 316 9.67 -6.74 -3.86
C MET A 316 10.49 -7.65 -4.79
N GLU A 317 9.87 -8.69 -5.32
CA GLU A 317 10.49 -9.62 -6.28
C GLU A 317 10.20 -9.26 -7.74
N THR A 318 9.36 -8.25 -7.98
CA THR A 318 9.13 -7.70 -9.32
C THR A 318 10.39 -6.97 -9.78
N VAL A 319 11.01 -7.46 -10.82
CA VAL A 319 12.20 -6.80 -11.40
C VAL A 319 11.72 -5.66 -12.30
N PRO A 320 12.22 -4.42 -12.11
CA PRO A 320 11.91 -3.33 -13.03
C PRO A 320 12.34 -3.68 -14.45
N GLU A 321 11.43 -3.53 -15.43
CA GLU A 321 11.73 -3.82 -16.85
C GLU A 321 12.77 -2.86 -17.41
N ILE A 322 12.77 -1.62 -16.93
CA ILE A 322 13.68 -0.56 -17.37
C ILE A 322 14.67 -0.26 -16.24
N GLN A 323 15.92 -0.54 -16.48
CA GLN A 323 17.04 -0.30 -15.55
C GLN A 323 18.23 0.29 -16.30
N ASP A 324 19.11 0.96 -15.58
CA ASP A 324 20.40 1.37 -16.11
C ASP A 324 21.25 0.12 -16.37
N ASN A 325 21.87 0.08 -17.55
CA ASN A 325 22.86 -0.95 -17.84
C ASN A 325 24.09 -0.75 -16.95
N PRO A 326 24.81 -1.82 -16.55
CA PRO A 326 26.02 -1.68 -15.73
C PRO A 326 27.08 -0.75 -16.34
N ASP A 327 27.12 -0.68 -17.67
CA ASP A 327 28.06 0.16 -18.44
C ASP A 327 27.41 1.46 -18.96
N ALA A 328 26.25 1.86 -18.39
CA ALA A 328 25.55 3.07 -18.79
C ALA A 328 26.39 4.32 -18.51
N VAL A 329 26.45 5.21 -19.50
CA VAL A 329 27.20 6.47 -19.43
C VAL A 329 26.27 7.66 -19.15
N GLU A 330 26.81 8.70 -18.53
CA GLU A 330 26.07 9.95 -18.34
C GLU A 330 26.04 10.77 -19.62
N LEU A 331 24.87 11.24 -20.00
CA LEU A 331 24.67 12.14 -21.13
C LEU A 331 24.98 13.58 -20.72
N THR A 332 26.02 14.17 -21.29
CA THR A 332 26.47 15.52 -20.98
C THR A 332 26.57 16.39 -22.24
N ASN A 333 26.47 17.71 -22.10
CA ASN A 333 26.60 18.70 -23.21
C ASN A 333 25.66 18.42 -24.40
N VAL A 334 24.39 18.16 -24.08
CA VAL A 334 23.39 17.75 -25.07
C VAL A 334 23.04 18.88 -26.03
N LYS A 335 23.17 18.60 -27.32
CA LYS A 335 22.71 19.48 -28.40
C LYS A 335 21.23 19.23 -28.72
N GLY A 336 20.78 18.00 -28.55
CA GLY A 336 19.39 17.61 -28.71
C GLY A 336 19.04 17.01 -30.06
N HIS A 337 20.00 16.46 -30.81
CA HIS A 337 19.70 15.68 -32.02
C HIS A 337 19.03 14.35 -31.61
N VAL A 338 17.80 14.11 -32.07
CA VAL A 338 17.03 12.90 -31.75
C VAL A 338 16.77 12.10 -33.01
N CYS A 339 17.11 10.81 -32.97
CA CYS A 339 16.87 9.93 -34.09
C CYS A 339 16.20 8.63 -33.67
N TYR A 340 15.11 8.28 -34.36
CA TYR A 340 14.44 6.97 -34.28
C TYR A 340 14.88 6.19 -35.53
N GLU A 341 15.53 5.04 -35.34
CA GLU A 341 16.06 4.22 -36.43
C GLU A 341 15.29 2.88 -36.46
N ASN A 342 14.40 2.75 -37.44
CA ASN A 342 13.63 1.52 -37.71
C ASN A 342 12.91 0.99 -36.43
N VAL A 343 12.25 1.89 -35.69
CA VAL A 343 11.65 1.61 -34.41
C VAL A 343 10.33 0.85 -34.57
N SER A 344 10.24 -0.31 -33.91
CA SER A 344 9.01 -1.07 -33.70
C SER A 344 8.69 -1.15 -32.21
N PHE A 345 7.41 -1.13 -31.89
CA PHE A 345 6.97 -1.20 -30.50
C PHE A 345 5.55 -1.78 -30.36
N HIS A 346 5.36 -2.63 -29.37
CA HIS A 346 4.06 -3.04 -28.83
C HIS A 346 4.08 -2.98 -27.28
N TYR A 347 2.93 -2.79 -26.67
CA TYR A 347 2.80 -2.85 -25.20
C TYR A 347 2.83 -4.30 -24.72
N SER A 348 3.30 -4.53 -23.50
CA SER A 348 3.48 -5.88 -22.93
C SER A 348 2.19 -6.69 -22.76
N ASP A 349 1.03 -6.02 -22.70
CA ASP A 349 -0.30 -6.60 -22.56
C ASP A 349 -1.04 -6.83 -23.88
N ASP A 350 -0.48 -6.36 -25.00
CA ASP A 350 -1.06 -6.52 -26.34
C ASP A 350 0.07 -6.79 -27.37
N GLU A 351 -0.04 -7.89 -28.12
CA GLU A 351 0.90 -8.23 -29.20
C GLU A 351 0.72 -7.36 -30.47
N THR A 352 -0.29 -6.47 -30.47
CA THR A 352 -0.56 -5.58 -31.61
C THR A 352 0.54 -4.53 -31.70
N GLU A 353 1.26 -4.50 -32.83
CA GLU A 353 2.28 -3.49 -33.09
C GLU A 353 1.64 -2.10 -33.17
N VAL A 354 2.06 -1.20 -32.26
CA VAL A 354 1.63 0.20 -32.24
C VAL A 354 2.52 1.07 -33.14
N LEU A 355 3.81 0.71 -33.23
CA LEU A 355 4.77 1.33 -34.14
C LEU A 355 5.44 0.22 -34.96
N SER A 356 5.45 0.37 -36.27
CA SER A 356 6.07 -0.56 -37.22
C SER A 356 7.11 0.16 -38.05
N HIS A 357 8.40 -0.18 -37.83
CA HIS A 357 9.55 0.30 -38.64
C HIS A 357 9.64 1.83 -38.79
N VAL A 358 9.27 2.59 -37.75
CA VAL A 358 9.26 4.07 -37.78
C VAL A 358 10.68 4.62 -37.73
N SER A 359 11.01 5.50 -38.69
CA SER A 359 12.29 6.21 -38.74
C SER A 359 12.06 7.72 -38.80
N ILE A 360 12.56 8.46 -37.82
CA ILE A 360 12.42 9.92 -37.67
C ILE A 360 13.80 10.48 -37.32
N ASP A 361 14.23 11.50 -38.03
CA ASP A 361 15.44 12.25 -37.73
C ASP A 361 15.09 13.69 -37.40
N ILE A 362 15.42 14.15 -36.20
CA ILE A 362 15.08 15.48 -35.67
C ILE A 362 16.39 16.20 -35.34
N PRO A 363 16.90 17.06 -36.21
CA PRO A 363 18.12 17.81 -35.95
C PRO A 363 18.00 18.69 -34.69
N ALA A 364 19.14 18.95 -34.04
CA ALA A 364 19.18 19.81 -32.86
C ALA A 364 18.54 21.19 -33.08
N GLY A 365 17.69 21.64 -32.17
CA GLY A 365 16.99 22.91 -32.26
C GLY A 365 15.84 22.98 -33.26
N LYS A 366 15.44 21.84 -33.87
CA LYS A 366 14.31 21.77 -34.81
C LYS A 366 13.03 21.30 -34.13
N SER A 367 11.90 21.73 -34.68
CA SER A 367 10.56 21.39 -34.20
C SER A 367 9.88 20.41 -35.18
N VAL A 368 9.35 19.32 -34.62
CA VAL A 368 8.55 18.31 -35.34
C VAL A 368 7.16 18.22 -34.74
N ALA A 369 6.14 18.28 -35.59
CA ALA A 369 4.76 18.06 -35.22
C ALA A 369 4.29 16.66 -35.64
N LEU A 370 3.76 15.89 -34.69
CA LEU A 370 3.14 14.58 -34.92
C LEU A 370 1.63 14.74 -35.09
N VAL A 371 1.08 14.33 -36.23
CA VAL A 371 -0.35 14.43 -36.56
C VAL A 371 -0.87 13.05 -36.93
N GLY A 372 -2.15 12.80 -36.74
CA GLY A 372 -2.78 11.53 -37.15
C GLY A 372 -3.96 11.16 -36.23
N PRO A 373 -4.65 10.04 -36.52
CA PRO A 373 -5.81 9.60 -35.75
C PRO A 373 -5.42 9.18 -34.33
N SER A 374 -6.42 9.12 -33.44
CA SER A 374 -6.22 8.48 -32.14
C SER A 374 -5.79 7.03 -32.33
N GLY A 375 -4.83 6.57 -31.51
CA GLY A 375 -4.24 5.22 -31.67
C GLY A 375 -3.09 5.14 -32.69
N GLY A 376 -2.80 6.19 -33.47
CA GLY A 376 -1.70 6.18 -34.46
C GLY A 376 -0.26 6.22 -33.91
N GLY A 377 -0.06 5.98 -32.61
CA GLY A 377 1.29 5.85 -32.01
C GLY A 377 1.97 7.16 -31.61
N LYS A 378 1.32 8.33 -31.73
CA LYS A 378 1.92 9.65 -31.39
C LYS A 378 2.43 9.73 -29.95
N THR A 379 1.58 9.42 -28.97
CA THR A 379 1.93 9.42 -27.54
C THR A 379 2.99 8.34 -27.24
N THR A 380 2.96 7.23 -27.96
CA THR A 380 3.94 6.15 -27.82
C THR A 380 5.34 6.63 -28.24
N ILE A 381 5.49 7.31 -29.39
CA ILE A 381 6.77 7.91 -29.81
C ILE A 381 7.32 8.84 -28.71
N CYS A 382 6.47 9.70 -28.15
CA CYS A 382 6.86 10.61 -27.07
C CYS A 382 7.22 9.89 -25.76
N SER A 383 6.60 8.75 -25.48
CA SER A 383 6.87 7.96 -24.26
C SER A 383 8.13 7.11 -24.35
N LEU A 384 8.56 6.76 -25.57
CA LEU A 384 9.78 5.98 -25.81
C LEU A 384 11.05 6.82 -25.62
N LEU A 385 11.04 8.12 -25.94
CA LEU A 385 12.22 8.97 -25.85
C LEU A 385 12.75 9.14 -24.42
N PRO A 386 11.92 9.37 -23.38
CA PRO A 386 12.37 9.37 -21.97
C PRO A 386 12.67 7.97 -21.43
N ARG A 387 12.56 6.94 -22.28
CA ARG A 387 12.72 5.55 -21.93
C ARG A 387 11.77 5.13 -20.79
N PHE A 388 10.46 5.45 -20.95
CA PHE A 388 9.41 4.88 -20.08
C PHE A 388 9.11 3.43 -20.48
N TYR A 389 9.40 3.09 -21.75
CA TYR A 389 9.38 1.75 -22.32
C TYR A 389 10.61 1.58 -23.22
N ASP A 390 11.09 0.37 -23.39
CA ASP A 390 12.11 0.03 -24.38
C ASP A 390 11.46 -0.38 -25.69
N VAL A 391 12.11 -0.06 -26.81
CA VAL A 391 11.64 -0.46 -28.14
C VAL A 391 11.75 -1.97 -28.33
N THR A 392 10.80 -2.58 -29.04
CA THR A 392 10.83 -4.01 -29.38
C THR A 392 11.71 -4.30 -30.59
N GLY A 393 11.93 -3.30 -31.44
CA GLY A 393 12.85 -3.36 -32.60
C GLY A 393 13.45 -2.00 -32.91
N GLY A 394 14.63 -1.97 -33.51
CA GLY A 394 15.34 -0.74 -33.81
C GLY A 394 16.02 -0.10 -32.59
N LYS A 395 16.29 1.19 -32.70
CA LYS A 395 16.89 1.99 -31.59
C LYS A 395 16.46 3.45 -31.66
N ILE A 396 16.59 4.14 -30.54
CA ILE A 396 16.43 5.59 -30.43
C ILE A 396 17.75 6.15 -29.94
N THR A 397 18.22 7.22 -30.55
CA THR A 397 19.47 7.86 -30.16
C THR A 397 19.27 9.34 -29.83
N VAL A 398 20.05 9.84 -28.89
CA VAL A 398 20.19 11.25 -28.55
C VAL A 398 21.65 11.64 -28.74
N ASP A 399 21.90 12.61 -29.62
CA ASP A 399 23.25 13.01 -30.06
C ASP A 399 24.15 11.82 -30.45
N GLY A 400 23.54 10.82 -31.13
CA GLY A 400 24.22 9.62 -31.61
C GLY A 400 24.39 8.50 -30.57
N HIS A 401 24.03 8.71 -29.31
CA HIS A 401 24.05 7.69 -28.25
C HIS A 401 22.71 6.97 -28.15
N ASP A 402 22.73 5.64 -28.20
CA ASP A 402 21.50 4.84 -27.93
C ASP A 402 21.01 5.11 -26.51
N ILE A 403 19.73 5.45 -26.35
CA ILE A 403 19.15 5.78 -25.05
C ILE A 403 19.26 4.63 -24.03
N ARG A 404 19.42 3.38 -24.50
CA ARG A 404 19.63 2.20 -23.65
C ARG A 404 21.03 2.13 -23.04
N SER A 405 21.99 2.84 -23.63
CA SER A 405 23.36 2.94 -23.12
C SER A 405 23.58 4.12 -22.17
N LEU A 406 22.54 4.92 -21.93
CA LEU A 406 22.58 6.09 -21.06
C LEU A 406 21.96 5.80 -19.69
N THR A 407 22.43 6.51 -18.64
CA THR A 407 21.73 6.45 -17.37
C THR A 407 20.38 7.16 -17.48
N LEU A 408 19.33 6.57 -16.92
CA LEU A 408 17.97 7.13 -16.96
C LEU A 408 17.90 8.55 -16.38
N LYS A 409 18.66 8.80 -15.31
CA LYS A 409 18.75 10.11 -14.67
C LYS A 409 19.31 11.15 -15.64
N SER A 410 20.42 10.86 -16.31
CA SER A 410 21.05 11.81 -17.25
C SER A 410 20.16 12.06 -18.46
N LEU A 411 19.57 11.01 -19.06
CA LEU A 411 18.65 11.11 -20.19
C LEU A 411 17.41 11.96 -19.83
N ARG A 412 16.70 11.60 -18.77
CA ARG A 412 15.46 12.26 -18.34
C ARG A 412 15.69 13.70 -17.87
N SER A 413 16.88 14.03 -17.38
CA SER A 413 17.22 15.41 -17.02
C SER A 413 17.24 16.33 -18.23
N GLN A 414 17.59 15.82 -19.42
CA GLN A 414 17.68 16.57 -20.67
C GLN A 414 16.36 16.67 -21.43
N ILE A 415 15.30 16.05 -20.95
CA ILE A 415 14.00 16.03 -21.63
C ILE A 415 12.97 16.70 -20.74
N GLY A 416 12.28 17.72 -21.24
CA GLY A 416 11.11 18.35 -20.63
C GLY A 416 9.84 17.84 -21.25
N VAL A 417 8.86 17.48 -20.44
CA VAL A 417 7.55 17.02 -20.91
C VAL A 417 6.45 17.93 -20.37
N VAL A 418 5.69 18.54 -21.28
CA VAL A 418 4.44 19.24 -20.96
C VAL A 418 3.30 18.32 -21.33
N GLN A 419 2.62 17.78 -20.32
CA GLN A 419 1.54 16.80 -20.49
C GLN A 419 0.18 17.47 -20.72
N GLN A 420 -0.72 16.76 -21.40
CA GLN A 420 -2.12 17.17 -21.57
C GLN A 420 -2.84 17.27 -20.23
N ASP A 421 -2.79 16.19 -19.44
CA ASP A 421 -3.37 16.15 -18.10
C ASP A 421 -2.32 16.57 -17.06
N VAL A 422 -2.41 17.82 -16.62
CA VAL A 422 -1.45 18.38 -15.66
C VAL A 422 -1.70 17.83 -14.26
N TYR A 423 -0.67 17.19 -13.70
CA TYR A 423 -0.66 16.79 -12.30
C TYR A 423 0.07 17.82 -11.43
N LEU A 424 -0.63 18.40 -10.47
CA LEU A 424 -0.04 19.22 -9.41
C LEU A 424 -0.05 18.45 -8.09
N PHE A 425 1.10 18.43 -7.43
CA PHE A 425 1.21 17.86 -6.10
C PHE A 425 0.51 18.74 -5.06
N SER A 426 -0.03 18.11 -4.04
CA SER A 426 -0.58 18.82 -2.89
C SER A 426 0.55 19.61 -2.19
N GLY A 427 0.43 20.93 -2.18
CA GLY A 427 1.46 21.85 -1.69
C GLY A 427 1.21 23.26 -2.19
N SER A 428 2.20 24.14 -2.06
CA SER A 428 2.15 25.51 -2.56
C SER A 428 2.42 25.61 -4.06
N ILE A 429 2.10 26.74 -4.67
CA ILE A 429 2.48 27.05 -6.06
C ILE A 429 4.01 27.03 -6.21
N ARG A 430 4.73 27.61 -5.24
CA ARG A 430 6.19 27.62 -5.16
C ARG A 430 6.76 26.20 -5.27
N GLU A 431 6.32 25.29 -4.40
CA GLU A 431 6.77 23.89 -4.38
C GLU A 431 6.48 23.19 -5.71
N ASN A 432 5.34 23.47 -6.30
CA ASN A 432 4.96 22.91 -7.58
C ASN A 432 5.83 23.41 -8.74
N ILE A 433 6.25 24.67 -8.78
CA ILE A 433 7.19 25.18 -9.79
C ILE A 433 8.61 24.65 -9.51
N ALA A 434 9.06 24.71 -8.25
CA ALA A 434 10.37 24.22 -7.83
C ALA A 434 10.58 22.72 -8.09
N TYR A 435 9.51 21.94 -8.29
CA TYR A 435 9.62 20.53 -8.66
C TYR A 435 10.44 20.30 -9.95
N GLY A 436 10.51 21.29 -10.85
CA GLY A 436 11.37 21.26 -12.03
C GLY A 436 12.87 21.25 -11.71
N ARG A 437 13.27 21.95 -10.64
CA ARG A 437 14.63 22.01 -10.08
C ARG A 437 14.53 22.40 -8.60
N PRO A 438 14.58 21.40 -7.68
CA PRO A 438 14.37 21.63 -6.24
C PRO A 438 15.32 22.63 -5.57
N ASP A 439 16.55 22.76 -6.09
CA ASP A 439 17.58 23.66 -5.55
C ASP A 439 17.55 25.07 -6.16
N ALA A 440 16.48 25.41 -6.91
CA ALA A 440 16.35 26.72 -7.54
C ALA A 440 16.13 27.85 -6.53
N SER A 441 16.72 29.01 -6.79
CA SER A 441 16.49 30.20 -5.98
C SER A 441 15.07 30.77 -6.20
N GLU A 442 14.64 31.63 -5.29
CA GLU A 442 13.33 32.28 -5.42
C GLU A 442 13.26 33.16 -6.68
N GLU A 443 14.33 33.84 -7.03
CA GLU A 443 14.43 34.66 -8.24
C GLU A 443 14.26 33.81 -9.50
N GLU A 444 14.83 32.60 -9.54
CA GLU A 444 14.72 31.67 -10.66
C GLU A 444 13.28 31.13 -10.79
N ILE A 445 12.63 30.82 -9.66
CA ILE A 445 11.22 30.38 -9.63
C ILE A 445 10.31 31.51 -10.18
N ILE A 446 10.52 32.76 -9.73
CA ILE A 446 9.77 33.92 -10.21
C ILE A 446 10.04 34.17 -11.70
N ALA A 447 11.29 34.04 -12.16
CA ALA A 447 11.64 34.19 -13.56
C ALA A 447 10.93 33.15 -14.44
N ALA A 448 10.92 31.88 -14.02
CA ALA A 448 10.21 30.81 -14.71
C ALA A 448 8.68 31.05 -14.74
N ALA A 449 8.10 31.53 -13.64
CA ALA A 449 6.69 31.90 -13.57
C ALA A 449 6.33 33.08 -14.52
N LYS A 450 7.21 34.05 -14.66
CA LYS A 450 7.06 35.17 -15.63
C LYS A 450 7.11 34.66 -17.06
N GLN A 451 8.07 33.81 -17.40
CA GLN A 451 8.16 33.18 -18.73
C GLN A 451 6.92 32.34 -19.07
N ALA A 452 6.35 31.68 -18.08
CA ALA A 452 5.10 30.91 -18.23
C ALA A 452 3.83 31.77 -18.17
N ASN A 453 3.94 33.11 -18.09
CA ASN A 453 2.81 34.05 -17.98
C ASN A 453 1.84 33.74 -16.84
N ILE A 454 2.33 33.25 -15.69
CA ILE A 454 1.51 32.92 -14.51
C ILE A 454 1.81 33.83 -13.31
N HIS A 455 2.93 34.59 -13.34
CA HIS A 455 3.40 35.44 -12.25
C HIS A 455 2.35 36.43 -11.77
N ASP A 456 1.75 37.18 -12.69
CA ASP A 456 0.79 38.25 -12.34
C ASP A 456 -0.43 37.67 -11.63
N PHE A 457 -0.98 36.55 -12.12
CA PHE A 457 -2.03 35.82 -11.45
C PHE A 457 -1.62 35.36 -10.04
N ILE A 458 -0.39 34.85 -9.88
CA ILE A 458 0.10 34.42 -8.55
C ILE A 458 0.15 35.61 -7.58
N MET A 459 0.58 36.78 -8.04
CA MET A 459 0.69 37.99 -7.21
C MET A 459 -0.67 38.55 -6.79
N GLU A 460 -1.76 38.24 -7.51
CA GLU A 460 -3.13 38.59 -7.13
C GLU A 460 -3.69 37.71 -6.00
N LEU A 461 -3.09 36.56 -5.74
CA LEU A 461 -3.53 35.64 -4.70
C LEU A 461 -3.11 36.14 -3.31
N PRO A 462 -3.92 35.93 -2.25
CA PRO A 462 -3.62 36.43 -0.90
C PRO A 462 -2.28 35.94 -0.34
N GLU A 463 -1.90 34.68 -0.61
CA GLU A 463 -0.66 34.05 -0.15
C GLU A 463 0.38 33.95 -1.28
N GLN A 464 0.11 34.56 -2.44
CA GLN A 464 1.01 34.59 -3.60
C GLN A 464 1.60 33.19 -3.92
N TYR A 465 2.91 33.06 -3.98
CA TYR A 465 3.61 31.80 -4.28
C TYR A 465 3.38 30.71 -3.22
N ASP A 466 3.03 31.10 -1.99
CA ASP A 466 2.77 30.15 -0.90
C ASP A 466 1.30 29.67 -0.88
N THR A 467 0.48 30.13 -1.83
CA THR A 467 -0.91 29.67 -1.99
C THR A 467 -0.96 28.16 -2.20
N PHE A 468 -1.75 27.49 -1.35
CA PHE A 468 -1.96 26.05 -1.40
C PHE A 468 -2.90 25.66 -2.55
N VAL A 469 -2.44 24.78 -3.46
CA VAL A 469 -3.18 24.42 -4.68
C VAL A 469 -4.26 23.35 -4.47
N GLY A 470 -4.25 22.65 -3.35
CA GLY A 470 -5.15 21.53 -3.07
C GLY A 470 -4.75 20.24 -3.76
N GLU A 471 -5.52 19.17 -3.53
CA GLU A 471 -5.30 17.89 -4.17
C GLU A 471 -5.47 18.01 -5.69
N ARG A 472 -4.46 17.57 -6.46
CA ARG A 472 -4.40 17.69 -7.93
C ARG A 472 -4.68 19.10 -8.45
N GLY A 473 -4.40 20.13 -7.65
CA GLY A 473 -4.65 21.51 -8.03
C GLY A 473 -6.15 21.86 -8.14
N ALA A 474 -7.02 21.25 -7.34
CA ALA A 474 -8.48 21.43 -7.42
C ALA A 474 -8.95 22.89 -7.30
N ARG A 475 -8.12 23.78 -6.76
CA ARG A 475 -8.41 25.21 -6.58
C ARG A 475 -8.07 26.07 -7.79
N LEU A 476 -7.44 25.51 -8.82
CA LEU A 476 -6.95 26.23 -10.00
C LEU A 476 -7.74 25.83 -11.25
N SER A 477 -7.88 26.78 -12.18
CA SER A 477 -8.43 26.49 -13.51
C SER A 477 -7.45 25.61 -14.33
N GLY A 478 -7.95 24.96 -15.39
CA GLY A 478 -7.12 24.17 -16.30
C GLY A 478 -5.95 24.95 -16.88
N GLY A 479 -6.18 26.19 -17.33
CA GLY A 479 -5.15 27.07 -17.88
C GLY A 479 -4.12 27.51 -16.84
N GLN A 480 -4.51 27.71 -15.58
CA GLN A 480 -3.58 28.03 -14.49
C GLN A 480 -2.68 26.83 -14.17
N LYS A 481 -3.25 25.62 -14.09
CA LYS A 481 -2.46 24.37 -13.90
C LYS A 481 -1.45 24.19 -15.03
N GLN A 482 -1.88 24.38 -16.27
CA GLN A 482 -1.03 24.23 -17.46
C GLN A 482 0.14 25.21 -17.41
N ARG A 483 -0.08 26.48 -17.09
CA ARG A 483 0.99 27.49 -16.97
C ARG A 483 1.95 27.19 -15.83
N ILE A 484 1.51 26.62 -14.71
CA ILE A 484 2.40 26.13 -13.64
C ILE A 484 3.25 24.96 -14.13
N SER A 485 2.67 24.02 -14.90
CA SER A 485 3.43 22.92 -15.52
C SER A 485 4.47 23.44 -16.50
N ILE A 486 4.15 24.43 -17.30
CA ILE A 486 5.08 25.10 -18.22
C ILE A 486 6.20 25.79 -17.42
N ALA A 487 5.90 26.47 -16.29
CA ALA A 487 6.90 27.06 -15.42
C ALA A 487 7.89 26.02 -14.85
N ARG A 488 7.43 24.81 -14.51
CA ARG A 488 8.33 23.70 -14.14
C ARG A 488 9.35 23.38 -15.22
N VAL A 489 8.92 23.37 -16.48
CA VAL A 489 9.78 23.04 -17.62
C VAL A 489 10.74 24.19 -17.93
N PHE A 490 10.32 25.47 -17.83
CA PHE A 490 11.20 26.62 -17.90
C PHE A 490 12.31 26.55 -16.85
N LEU A 491 11.94 26.25 -15.60
CA LEU A 491 12.89 26.13 -14.50
C LEU A 491 13.90 24.98 -14.71
N LYS A 492 13.44 23.86 -15.26
CA LYS A 492 14.28 22.70 -15.62
C LYS A 492 15.24 23.02 -16.76
N ASN A 493 14.82 23.85 -17.71
CA ASN A 493 15.57 24.31 -18.88
C ASN A 493 16.23 23.19 -19.72
N PRO A 494 15.49 22.20 -20.20
CA PRO A 494 16.03 21.08 -20.96
C PRO A 494 16.25 21.42 -22.44
N PRO A 495 17.24 20.81 -23.14
CA PRO A 495 17.46 21.00 -24.58
C PRO A 495 16.44 20.30 -25.47
N ILE A 496 15.71 19.30 -24.96
CA ILE A 496 14.71 18.53 -25.68
C ILE A 496 13.35 18.69 -25.02
N LEU A 497 12.32 18.97 -25.80
CA LEU A 497 10.95 19.17 -25.34
C LEU A 497 9.97 18.19 -25.98
N ILE A 498 9.06 17.69 -25.18
CA ILE A 498 7.87 16.94 -25.63
C ILE A 498 6.65 17.72 -25.18
N LEU A 499 5.83 18.15 -26.14
CA LEU A 499 4.61 18.90 -25.92
C LEU A 499 3.41 18.05 -26.32
N ASP A 500 2.66 17.56 -25.31
CA ASP A 500 1.50 16.72 -25.55
C ASP A 500 0.22 17.54 -25.34
N GLU A 501 -0.45 17.90 -26.43
CA GLU A 501 -1.78 18.55 -26.50
C GLU A 501 -2.07 19.60 -25.41
N ALA A 502 -1.13 20.50 -25.16
CA ALA A 502 -1.15 21.42 -24.02
C ALA A 502 -2.31 22.45 -24.00
N THR A 503 -3.26 22.43 -24.96
CA THR A 503 -4.28 23.47 -25.12
C THR A 503 -5.72 22.97 -25.24
N SER A 504 -6.01 21.68 -25.07
CA SER A 504 -7.37 21.14 -25.16
C SER A 504 -8.25 21.63 -23.99
N ALA A 505 -9.50 22.02 -24.29
CA ALA A 505 -10.55 22.42 -23.32
C ALA A 505 -10.29 23.72 -22.52
N LEU A 506 -9.56 24.70 -23.08
CA LEU A 506 -9.29 26.00 -22.46
C LEU A 506 -10.10 27.12 -23.10
N ASP A 507 -10.32 28.20 -22.36
CA ASP A 507 -10.85 29.46 -22.89
C ASP A 507 -9.82 30.15 -23.81
N ASN A 508 -10.31 30.95 -24.77
CA ASN A 508 -9.47 31.58 -25.79
C ASN A 508 -8.35 32.48 -25.25
N GLU A 509 -8.52 33.07 -24.07
CA GLU A 509 -7.53 33.94 -23.46
C GLU A 509 -6.39 33.10 -22.83
N SER A 510 -6.75 32.10 -22.02
CA SER A 510 -5.80 31.15 -21.45
C SER A 510 -5.02 30.42 -22.51
N GLU A 511 -5.66 30.06 -23.62
CA GLU A 511 -4.99 29.41 -24.76
C GLU A 511 -3.90 30.30 -25.37
N ARG A 512 -4.18 31.58 -25.62
CA ARG A 512 -3.18 32.52 -26.16
C ARG A 512 -1.97 32.66 -25.24
N TRP A 513 -2.17 32.74 -23.93
CA TRP A 513 -1.08 32.81 -22.96
C TRP A 513 -0.22 31.54 -22.97
N ILE A 514 -0.86 30.37 -22.99
CA ILE A 514 -0.18 29.09 -23.04
C ILE A 514 0.62 28.95 -24.35
N GLN A 515 0.01 29.27 -25.50
CA GLN A 515 0.67 29.20 -26.78
C GLN A 515 1.92 30.07 -26.84
N ARG A 516 1.85 31.34 -26.37
CA ARG A 516 3.01 32.22 -26.26
C ARG A 516 4.11 31.63 -25.38
N SER A 517 3.72 31.06 -24.24
CA SER A 517 4.68 30.43 -23.32
C SER A 517 5.34 29.20 -23.94
N LEU A 518 4.59 28.39 -24.72
CA LEU A 518 5.15 27.23 -25.42
C LEU A 518 6.05 27.64 -26.58
N GLU A 519 5.71 28.67 -27.35
CA GLU A 519 6.55 29.24 -28.41
C GLU A 519 7.88 29.76 -27.83
N GLU A 520 7.83 30.49 -26.70
CA GLU A 520 9.02 30.96 -26.01
C GLU A 520 9.86 29.80 -25.46
N LEU A 521 9.20 28.79 -24.89
CA LEU A 521 9.84 27.59 -24.35
C LEU A 521 10.55 26.80 -25.46
N SER A 522 9.99 26.76 -26.68
CA SER A 522 10.51 25.97 -27.79
C SER A 522 11.71 26.61 -28.50
N LYS A 523 12.00 27.90 -28.25
CA LYS A 523 13.14 28.59 -28.91
C LYS A 523 14.45 27.91 -28.58
N ASP A 524 15.25 27.67 -29.63
CA ASP A 524 16.58 27.07 -29.55
C ASP A 524 16.60 25.66 -28.93
N ARG A 525 15.44 24.94 -28.90
CA ARG A 525 15.31 23.57 -28.38
C ARG A 525 14.73 22.63 -29.41
N THR A 526 15.15 21.39 -29.33
CA THR A 526 14.54 20.31 -30.12
C THR A 526 13.16 20.00 -29.55
N THR A 527 12.11 20.16 -30.37
CA THR A 527 10.74 20.05 -29.89
C THR A 527 9.95 18.99 -30.65
N ILE A 528 9.33 18.08 -29.95
CA ILE A 528 8.37 17.11 -30.49
C ILE A 528 6.99 17.48 -29.97
N THR A 529 6.06 17.84 -30.85
CA THR A 529 4.72 18.28 -30.49
C THR A 529 3.68 17.27 -30.98
N ILE A 530 2.86 16.73 -30.07
CA ILE A 530 1.62 16.04 -30.46
C ILE A 530 0.56 17.11 -30.63
N ALA A 531 0.10 17.29 -31.85
CA ALA A 531 -0.78 18.40 -32.17
C ALA A 531 -2.18 17.91 -32.57
N HIS A 532 -3.17 18.47 -31.89
CA HIS A 532 -4.58 18.37 -32.21
C HIS A 532 -5.17 19.69 -32.71
N ARG A 533 -4.35 20.78 -32.69
CA ARG A 533 -4.77 22.10 -33.17
C ARG A 533 -3.84 22.61 -34.27
N LEU A 534 -4.46 23.17 -35.29
CA LEU A 534 -3.78 23.68 -36.49
C LEU A 534 -2.77 24.81 -36.21
N SER A 535 -3.05 25.67 -35.22
CA SER A 535 -2.18 26.78 -34.83
C SER A 535 -0.79 26.31 -34.42
N THR A 536 -0.71 25.17 -33.75
CA THR A 536 0.56 24.60 -33.22
C THR A 536 1.34 23.90 -34.33
N ILE A 537 0.66 23.31 -35.33
CA ILE A 537 1.26 22.52 -36.42
C ILE A 537 1.94 23.43 -37.44
N LYS A 538 1.32 24.58 -37.71
CA LYS A 538 1.69 25.46 -38.84
C LYS A 538 3.12 25.99 -38.79
N HIS A 539 3.68 26.12 -37.59
CA HIS A 539 5.02 26.69 -37.37
C HIS A 539 6.11 25.63 -37.16
N ALA A 540 5.77 24.33 -37.22
CA ALA A 540 6.77 23.28 -37.12
C ALA A 540 7.68 23.24 -38.35
N ASP A 541 8.98 23.00 -38.14
CA ASP A 541 9.94 22.82 -39.22
C ASP A 541 9.58 21.61 -40.10
N GLU A 542 8.99 20.59 -39.49
CA GLU A 542 8.51 19.40 -40.17
C GLU A 542 7.24 18.85 -39.52
N ILE A 543 6.33 18.35 -40.31
CA ILE A 543 5.11 17.67 -39.93
C ILE A 543 5.20 16.22 -40.36
N ILE A 544 4.91 15.30 -39.45
CA ILE A 544 4.88 13.85 -39.70
C ILE A 544 3.47 13.35 -39.45
N VAL A 545 2.85 12.79 -40.47
CA VAL A 545 1.52 12.17 -40.38
C VAL A 545 1.70 10.69 -40.08
N LEU A 546 1.25 10.30 -38.88
CA LEU A 546 1.29 8.92 -38.38
C LEU A 546 -0.07 8.25 -38.60
N THR A 547 -0.04 7.02 -39.07
CA THR A 547 -1.18 6.13 -39.22
C THR A 547 -0.85 4.77 -38.61
N GLU A 548 -1.79 3.86 -38.57
CA GLU A 548 -1.58 2.46 -38.11
C GLU A 548 -0.48 1.74 -38.94
N ASN A 549 -0.23 2.20 -40.15
CA ASN A 549 0.80 1.63 -41.04
C ASN A 549 2.16 2.37 -40.96
N GLY A 550 2.38 3.21 -39.95
CA GLY A 550 3.58 4.01 -39.78
C GLY A 550 3.46 5.42 -40.35
N ILE A 551 4.56 5.99 -40.85
CA ILE A 551 4.61 7.36 -41.42
C ILE A 551 3.98 7.36 -42.79
N ALA A 552 2.83 8.04 -42.92
CA ALA A 552 2.11 8.18 -44.19
C ALA A 552 2.58 9.39 -45.03
N GLU A 553 2.83 10.53 -44.37
CA GLU A 553 3.25 11.76 -45.00
C GLU A 553 4.29 12.48 -44.13
N ARG A 554 5.17 13.24 -44.82
CA ARG A 554 6.22 14.02 -44.19
C ARG A 554 6.51 15.27 -45.00
N GLY A 555 6.64 16.44 -44.36
CA GLY A 555 6.97 17.70 -45.06
C GLY A 555 6.63 18.93 -44.22
N THR A 556 6.78 20.11 -44.80
CA THR A 556 6.30 21.38 -44.20
C THR A 556 4.80 21.54 -44.38
N HIS A 557 4.21 22.47 -43.69
CA HIS A 557 2.79 22.80 -43.79
C HIS A 557 2.34 23.06 -45.24
N ASP A 558 3.06 23.93 -45.94
CA ASP A 558 2.73 24.31 -47.33
C ASP A 558 2.86 23.13 -48.30
N MET A 559 3.95 22.36 -48.20
CA MET A 559 4.18 21.16 -49.04
C MET A 559 3.08 20.11 -48.88
N LEU A 560 2.62 19.88 -47.62
CA LEU A 560 1.59 18.87 -47.33
C LEU A 560 0.19 19.35 -47.75
N LEU A 561 -0.08 20.66 -47.74
CA LEU A 561 -1.31 21.21 -48.31
C LEU A 561 -1.36 21.11 -49.84
N GLU A 562 -0.22 21.43 -50.53
CA GLU A 562 -0.12 21.30 -52.00
C GLU A 562 -0.30 19.84 -52.44
N LYS A 563 0.11 18.89 -51.62
CA LYS A 563 -0.02 17.45 -51.88
C LYS A 563 -1.46 16.94 -51.84
N ASP A 564 -2.37 17.70 -51.22
CA ASP A 564 -3.79 17.38 -51.01
C ASP A 564 -4.04 15.96 -50.51
N GLY A 565 -3.20 15.54 -49.56
CA GLY A 565 -3.21 14.20 -48.99
C GLY A 565 -3.96 14.10 -47.65
N ILE A 566 -3.51 13.17 -46.77
CA ILE A 566 -4.14 12.92 -45.46
C ILE A 566 -4.06 14.17 -44.59
N TYR A 567 -2.91 14.88 -44.60
CA TYR A 567 -2.74 16.13 -43.84
C TYR A 567 -3.73 17.21 -44.26
N ALA A 568 -3.88 17.44 -45.59
CA ALA A 568 -4.82 18.40 -46.12
C ALA A 568 -6.26 18.06 -45.72
N GLY A 569 -6.61 16.76 -45.68
CA GLY A 569 -7.88 16.29 -45.16
C GLY A 569 -8.12 16.68 -43.70
N TYR A 570 -7.14 16.48 -42.81
CA TYR A 570 -7.24 16.91 -41.42
C TYR A 570 -7.32 18.43 -41.27
N TYR A 571 -6.56 19.15 -42.08
CA TYR A 571 -6.56 20.62 -42.07
C TYR A 571 -7.92 21.20 -42.47
N ASN A 572 -8.58 20.62 -43.48
CA ASN A 572 -9.88 21.08 -43.96
C ASN A 572 -11.08 20.70 -43.06
N MET A 573 -10.88 19.72 -42.16
CA MET A 573 -11.92 19.28 -41.20
C MET A 573 -11.88 20.04 -39.86
N ALA A 574 -10.80 20.73 -39.56
CA ALA A 574 -10.56 21.42 -38.28
C ALA A 574 -10.79 22.92 -38.39
#